data_c4a4f7af3b1da82a35093364a84cf4ed
#
_entry.id   c4a4f7af3b1da82a35093364a84cf4ed
#
_cell.length_a   1.000
_cell.length_b   1.000
_cell.length_c   1.000
_cell.angle_alpha   90.00
_cell.angle_beta   90.00
_cell.angle_gamma   90.00
#
_symmetry.space_group_name_H-M   'P 1'
#
loop_
_entity.id
_entity.type
_entity.pdbx_description
1 polymer ?
#
loop_
_entity_poly.entity_id
_entity_poly.type
_entity_poly.pdbx_seq_one_letter_code
_entity_poly.pdbx_strand_id
1 'polypeptide(L)'
;FPTLNVDMIFNLPGQTLAMLEHDLDVLQALQADQVSFYPLMTAPTARHKMERSMGLSDPALRHPMYERILQRLLGEYQASSAWCFSRNQGMFDEYIIDQNDYVGVGSGAFSYVGGAYYSTTFSLNHYCRRIEGGQSGITQRRPVGIREQMRYDYLVRLFGGELRRDYIERRYGKAFWLRMAPELLAMRTIGATRHDADAIRLTQRGMYCWVLMMAEFFNSVNSVREQMREHIRAELEAWNEDAKVPLSAIGRTSAREVGR
;
A
#
# COMPACT_ATOMS: atom_id res chain seq x y z
N PHE A 1 -7.13 7.90 24.04
CA PHE A 1 -6.08 7.81 22.99
C PHE A 1 -5.84 9.21 22.44
N PRO A 2 -4.59 9.59 22.12
CA PRO A 2 -4.29 10.91 21.58
C PRO A 2 -4.75 11.08 20.13
N THR A 3 -5.02 9.96 19.43
CA THR A 3 -5.41 9.92 18.01
C THR A 3 -6.29 8.71 17.76
N LEU A 4 -7.40 8.91 17.08
CA LEU A 4 -8.29 7.86 16.59
C LEU A 4 -8.21 7.81 15.07
N ASN A 5 -7.71 6.69 14.53
CA ASN A 5 -7.78 6.38 13.11
C ASN A 5 -8.81 5.29 12.85
N VAL A 6 -9.59 5.43 11.79
CA VAL A 6 -10.58 4.45 11.35
C VAL A 6 -10.27 4.02 9.92
N ASP A 7 -10.04 2.72 9.72
CA ASP A 7 -9.86 2.14 8.40
C ASP A 7 -11.19 1.60 7.86
N MET A 8 -11.57 2.05 6.69
CA MET A 8 -12.79 1.67 5.99
C MET A 8 -12.46 1.04 4.64
N ILE A 9 -13.27 0.07 4.24
CA ILE A 9 -13.20 -0.52 2.89
C ILE A 9 -14.50 -0.22 2.18
N PHE A 10 -14.42 0.28 0.95
CA PHE A 10 -15.59 0.55 0.14
C PHE A 10 -15.64 -0.33 -1.12
N ASN A 11 -16.82 -0.39 -1.73
CA ASN A 11 -17.15 -1.22 -2.89
C ASN A 11 -17.03 -2.72 -2.58
N LEU A 12 -17.50 -3.12 -1.37
CA LEU A 12 -17.65 -4.53 -1.00
C LEU A 12 -18.76 -5.19 -1.85
N PRO A 13 -18.71 -6.53 -2.06
CA PRO A 13 -19.83 -7.25 -2.68
C PRO A 13 -21.15 -6.96 -1.96
N GLY A 14 -22.16 -6.57 -2.74
CA GLY A 14 -23.47 -6.22 -2.21
C GLY A 14 -23.59 -4.87 -1.49
N GLN A 15 -22.49 -4.12 -1.30
CA GLN A 15 -22.55 -2.79 -0.72
C GLN A 15 -23.27 -1.82 -1.65
N THR A 16 -24.24 -1.10 -1.11
CA THR A 16 -24.99 -0.05 -1.82
C THR A 16 -24.49 1.34 -1.41
N LEU A 17 -24.87 2.37 -2.18
CA LEU A 17 -24.62 3.76 -1.79
C LEU A 17 -25.32 4.12 -0.47
N ALA A 18 -26.51 3.59 -0.20
CA ALA A 18 -27.23 3.83 1.05
C ALA A 18 -26.48 3.24 2.27
N MET A 19 -25.85 2.07 2.12
CA MET A 19 -25.01 1.49 3.16
C MET A 19 -23.78 2.35 3.42
N LEU A 20 -23.11 2.82 2.37
CA LEU A 20 -21.98 3.72 2.49
C LEU A 20 -22.37 5.04 3.17
N GLU A 21 -23.54 5.61 2.85
CA GLU A 21 -24.06 6.81 3.52
C GLU A 21 -24.23 6.61 5.02
N HIS A 22 -24.82 5.49 5.41
CA HIS A 22 -24.96 5.13 6.81
C HIS A 22 -23.60 5.01 7.53
N ASP A 23 -22.62 4.34 6.86
CA ASP A 23 -21.26 4.22 7.40
C ASP A 23 -20.59 5.60 7.58
N LEU A 24 -20.79 6.51 6.62
CA LEU A 24 -20.29 7.89 6.71
C LEU A 24 -20.96 8.71 7.82
N ASP A 25 -22.27 8.52 8.07
CA ASP A 25 -22.97 9.16 9.18
C ASP A 25 -22.40 8.69 10.52
N VAL A 26 -22.18 7.38 10.69
CA VAL A 26 -21.57 6.82 11.90
C VAL A 26 -20.14 7.35 12.08
N LEU A 27 -19.35 7.36 11.00
CA LEU A 27 -17.98 7.87 11.04
C LEU A 27 -17.92 9.33 11.48
N GLN A 28 -18.78 10.19 10.93
CA GLN A 28 -18.85 11.61 11.32
C GLN A 28 -19.28 11.78 12.79
N ALA A 29 -20.20 10.94 13.27
CA ALA A 29 -20.59 10.93 14.68
C ALA A 29 -19.46 10.52 15.63
N LEU A 30 -18.58 9.61 15.19
CA LEU A 30 -17.38 9.19 15.94
C LEU A 30 -16.32 10.28 16.06
N GLN A 31 -16.36 11.29 15.21
CA GLN A 31 -15.39 12.38 15.17
C GLN A 31 -13.91 11.90 15.14
N ALA A 32 -13.64 10.83 14.39
CA ALA A 32 -12.28 10.31 14.23
C ALA A 32 -11.31 11.40 13.76
N ASP A 33 -10.06 11.36 14.23
CA ASP A 33 -9.02 12.32 13.84
C ASP A 33 -8.53 12.04 12.41
N GLN A 34 -8.54 10.77 12.01
CA GLN A 34 -8.14 10.31 10.70
C GLN A 34 -9.05 9.18 10.22
N VAL A 35 -9.27 9.10 8.93
CA VAL A 35 -9.96 7.98 8.29
C VAL A 35 -9.29 7.63 6.96
N SER A 36 -9.12 6.34 6.71
CA SER A 36 -8.63 5.82 5.45
C SER A 36 -9.73 5.01 4.76
N PHE A 37 -10.07 5.37 3.51
CA PHE A 37 -11.03 4.66 2.68
C PHE A 37 -10.33 3.88 1.58
N TYR A 38 -10.10 2.59 1.81
CA TYR A 38 -9.47 1.72 0.83
C TYR A 38 -10.51 1.15 -0.15
N PRO A 39 -10.24 1.18 -1.46
CA PRO A 39 -11.03 0.35 -2.38
C PRO A 39 -10.76 -1.12 -2.04
N LEU A 40 -11.77 -1.97 -2.23
CA LEU A 40 -11.56 -3.40 -2.03
C LEU A 40 -10.40 -3.91 -2.88
N MET A 41 -9.34 -4.37 -2.23
CA MET A 41 -8.15 -4.96 -2.85
C MET A 41 -8.08 -6.42 -2.49
N THR A 42 -8.03 -7.29 -3.50
CA THR A 42 -8.01 -8.75 -3.29
C THR A 42 -6.87 -9.38 -4.05
N ALA A 43 -6.13 -10.24 -3.36
CA ALA A 43 -5.24 -11.16 -4.02
C ALA A 43 -6.03 -12.21 -4.84
N PRO A 44 -5.49 -12.77 -5.94
CA PRO A 44 -6.22 -13.67 -6.82
C PRO A 44 -6.92 -14.84 -6.12
N THR A 45 -6.24 -15.50 -5.17
CA THR A 45 -6.80 -16.63 -4.42
C THR A 45 -7.88 -16.21 -3.43
N ALA A 46 -7.70 -15.05 -2.77
CA ALA A 46 -8.70 -14.48 -1.88
C ALA A 46 -9.95 -14.03 -2.66
N ARG A 47 -9.75 -13.49 -3.87
CA ARG A 47 -10.83 -13.08 -4.76
C ARG A 47 -11.80 -14.22 -5.06
N HIS A 48 -11.30 -15.38 -5.48
CA HIS A 48 -12.15 -16.55 -5.77
C HIS A 48 -12.94 -17.05 -4.56
N LYS A 49 -12.36 -16.98 -3.36
CA LYS A 49 -13.07 -17.35 -2.13
C LYS A 49 -14.17 -16.35 -1.81
N MET A 50 -13.87 -15.07 -1.91
CA MET A 50 -14.81 -13.98 -1.66
C MET A 50 -15.96 -13.99 -2.67
N GLU A 51 -15.68 -14.15 -3.95
CA GLU A 51 -16.69 -14.24 -5.02
C GLU A 51 -17.69 -15.38 -4.77
N ARG A 52 -17.21 -16.53 -4.25
CA ARG A 52 -18.07 -17.66 -3.90
C ARG A 52 -18.89 -17.45 -2.64
N SER A 53 -18.40 -16.69 -1.67
CA SER A 53 -19.04 -16.51 -0.36
C SER A 53 -19.91 -15.26 -0.27
N MET A 54 -19.49 -14.16 -0.91
CA MET A 54 -20.13 -12.84 -0.79
C MET A 54 -20.62 -12.29 -2.13
N GLY A 55 -20.25 -12.91 -3.25
CA GLY A 55 -20.55 -12.42 -4.60
C GLY A 55 -19.47 -11.46 -5.14
N LEU A 56 -19.80 -10.82 -6.26
CA LEU A 56 -18.92 -9.86 -6.93
C LEU A 56 -19.22 -8.42 -6.45
N SER A 57 -18.19 -7.62 -6.31
CA SER A 57 -18.36 -6.17 -6.20
C SER A 57 -18.81 -5.59 -7.55
N ASP A 58 -19.66 -4.58 -7.52
CA ASP A 58 -20.07 -3.86 -8.72
C ASP A 58 -19.05 -2.77 -9.08
N PRO A 59 -18.29 -2.92 -10.19
CA PRO A 59 -17.31 -1.90 -10.57
C PRO A 59 -17.96 -0.55 -10.92
N ALA A 60 -19.22 -0.52 -11.31
CA ALA A 60 -19.95 0.71 -11.66
C ALA A 60 -20.20 1.59 -10.42
N LEU A 61 -20.28 1.00 -9.23
CA LEU A 61 -20.48 1.73 -7.98
C LEU A 61 -19.19 2.32 -7.40
N ARG A 62 -18.01 1.86 -7.83
CA ARG A 62 -16.74 2.29 -7.24
C ARG A 62 -16.49 3.80 -7.35
N HIS A 63 -16.72 4.38 -8.53
CA HIS A 63 -16.54 5.82 -8.73
C HIS A 63 -17.60 6.64 -7.99
N PRO A 64 -18.92 6.37 -8.10
CA PRO A 64 -19.94 7.06 -7.32
C PRO A 64 -19.72 6.99 -5.80
N MET A 65 -19.29 5.84 -5.27
CA MET A 65 -18.95 5.69 -3.87
C MET A 65 -17.77 6.59 -3.45
N TYR A 66 -16.71 6.61 -4.26
CA TYR A 66 -15.56 7.47 -3.97
C TYR A 66 -15.90 8.96 -4.06
N GLU A 67 -16.67 9.38 -5.06
CA GLU A 67 -17.17 10.76 -5.13
C GLU A 67 -17.99 11.12 -3.88
N ARG A 68 -18.79 10.19 -3.39
CA ARG A 68 -19.58 10.42 -2.17
C ARG A 68 -18.71 10.55 -0.93
N ILE A 69 -17.68 9.72 -0.81
CA ILE A 69 -16.68 9.85 0.26
C ILE A 69 -16.05 11.25 0.23
N LEU A 70 -15.59 11.72 -0.93
CA LEU A 70 -15.01 13.06 -1.06
C LEU A 70 -15.99 14.16 -0.67
N GLN A 71 -17.24 14.10 -1.15
CA GLN A 71 -18.29 15.08 -0.85
C GLN A 71 -18.59 15.19 0.65
N ARG A 72 -18.57 14.06 1.36
CA ARG A 72 -18.88 13.99 2.78
C ARG A 72 -17.70 14.38 3.67
N LEU A 73 -16.49 14.08 3.26
CA LEU A 73 -15.29 14.30 4.09
C LEU A 73 -14.60 15.63 3.82
N LEU A 74 -14.49 16.05 2.54
CA LEU A 74 -13.80 17.31 2.23
C LEU A 74 -14.62 18.51 2.73
N GLY A 75 -14.03 19.28 3.63
CA GLY A 75 -14.68 20.38 4.36
C GLY A 75 -14.47 20.24 5.85
N GLU A 76 -14.59 19.04 6.39
CA GLU A 76 -14.27 18.70 7.77
C GLU A 76 -12.87 18.08 7.90
N TYR A 77 -12.49 17.29 6.90
CA TYR A 77 -11.19 16.64 6.76
C TYR A 77 -10.40 17.21 5.58
N GLN A 78 -9.09 17.17 5.68
CA GLN A 78 -8.17 17.44 4.57
C GLN A 78 -7.64 16.11 4.03
N ALA A 79 -7.52 15.98 2.70
CA ALA A 79 -6.91 14.81 2.10
C ALA A 79 -5.41 14.79 2.39
N SER A 80 -4.94 13.81 3.14
CA SER A 80 -3.54 13.52 3.39
C SER A 80 -2.96 12.62 2.29
N SER A 81 -3.80 11.79 1.67
CA SER A 81 -3.51 11.06 0.44
C SER A 81 -4.80 10.88 -0.37
N ALA A 82 -4.72 10.18 -1.50
CA ALA A 82 -5.92 9.93 -2.30
C ALA A 82 -6.98 9.07 -1.59
N TRP A 83 -6.65 8.38 -0.51
CA TRP A 83 -7.61 7.61 0.30
C TRP A 83 -7.56 7.87 1.81
N CYS A 84 -6.66 8.71 2.29
CA CYS A 84 -6.55 9.08 3.69
C CYS A 84 -6.95 10.54 3.92
N PHE A 85 -7.76 10.77 4.93
CA PHE A 85 -8.34 12.07 5.27
C PHE A 85 -8.12 12.34 6.75
N SER A 86 -7.56 13.51 7.10
CA SER A 86 -7.23 13.89 8.48
C SER A 86 -7.83 15.23 8.83
N ARG A 87 -8.31 15.40 10.07
CA ARG A 87 -8.76 16.69 10.60
C ARG A 87 -7.60 17.62 10.92
N ASN A 88 -6.49 17.06 11.37
CA ASN A 88 -5.31 17.80 11.79
C ASN A 88 -4.16 17.59 10.78
N GLN A 89 -3.38 18.64 10.55
CA GLN A 89 -2.16 18.52 9.75
C GLN A 89 -1.12 17.67 10.48
N GLY A 90 -0.38 16.83 9.76
CA GLY A 90 0.76 16.07 10.29
C GLY A 90 0.45 14.66 10.74
N MET A 91 -0.77 14.16 10.54
CA MET A 91 -1.09 12.75 10.70
C MET A 91 -0.87 12.01 9.38
N PHE A 92 0.15 11.18 9.31
CA PHE A 92 0.48 10.39 8.13
C PHE A 92 0.41 8.91 8.45
N ASP A 93 -0.50 8.22 7.76
CA ASP A 93 -0.58 6.77 7.75
C ASP A 93 0.39 6.17 6.70
N GLU A 94 0.74 6.97 5.70
CA GLU A 94 1.47 6.55 4.51
C GLU A 94 2.93 7.08 4.54
N TYR A 95 3.78 6.47 5.38
CA TYR A 95 5.20 6.85 5.52
C TYR A 95 5.99 6.86 4.20
N ILE A 96 5.55 6.10 3.18
CA ILE A 96 6.22 6.04 1.88
C ILE A 96 6.05 7.32 1.05
N ILE A 97 5.07 8.16 1.36
CA ILE A 97 4.79 9.39 0.61
C ILE A 97 5.92 10.41 0.79
N ASP A 98 6.42 10.57 2.02
CA ASP A 98 7.41 11.59 2.36
C ASP A 98 8.84 11.10 2.38
N GLN A 99 9.04 9.79 2.44
CA GLN A 99 10.37 9.18 2.50
C GLN A 99 10.85 8.72 1.12
N ASN A 100 12.12 8.98 0.82
CA ASN A 100 12.74 8.49 -0.41
C ASN A 100 13.16 7.03 -0.31
N ASP A 101 13.53 6.62 0.88
CA ASP A 101 13.97 5.28 1.21
C ASP A 101 13.19 4.76 2.41
N TYR A 102 12.89 3.48 2.42
CA TYR A 102 12.29 2.80 3.57
C TYR A 102 12.86 1.40 3.74
N VAL A 103 12.88 0.94 4.98
CA VAL A 103 13.37 -0.37 5.37
C VAL A 103 12.23 -1.19 5.96
N GLY A 104 11.90 -2.30 5.31
CA GLY A 104 10.96 -3.29 5.85
C GLY A 104 11.66 -4.24 6.81
N VAL A 105 11.01 -4.53 7.93
CA VAL A 105 11.51 -5.43 8.99
C VAL A 105 10.61 -6.66 9.09
N GLY A 106 11.21 -7.81 9.30
CA GLY A 106 10.51 -9.08 9.44
C GLY A 106 10.59 -9.98 8.21
N SER A 107 10.02 -11.18 8.32
CA SER A 107 9.91 -12.13 7.22
C SER A 107 8.94 -11.62 6.16
N GLY A 108 9.32 -11.68 4.88
CA GLY A 108 8.51 -11.24 3.75
C GLY A 108 8.36 -9.71 3.63
N ALA A 109 9.23 -8.96 4.28
CA ALA A 109 9.25 -7.51 4.18
C ALA A 109 9.95 -7.03 2.91
N PHE A 110 9.46 -5.90 2.37
CA PHE A 110 10.08 -5.18 1.27
C PHE A 110 10.73 -3.90 1.76
N SER A 111 11.87 -3.57 1.17
CA SER A 111 12.57 -2.30 1.36
C SER A 111 12.83 -1.64 0.02
N TYR A 112 12.87 -0.32 0.01
CA TYR A 112 13.37 0.46 -1.11
C TYR A 112 14.44 1.41 -0.60
N VAL A 113 15.69 1.19 -1.00
CA VAL A 113 16.84 1.96 -0.52
C VAL A 113 17.82 2.21 -1.66
N GLY A 114 18.23 3.45 -1.84
CA GLY A 114 19.24 3.84 -2.82
C GLY A 114 18.89 3.44 -4.26
N GLY A 115 17.61 3.47 -4.63
CA GLY A 115 17.15 3.10 -5.96
C GLY A 115 17.19 1.58 -6.25
N ALA A 116 17.09 0.76 -5.21
CA ALA A 116 16.95 -0.68 -5.34
C ALA A 116 15.88 -1.22 -4.39
N TYR A 117 15.13 -2.21 -4.86
CA TYR A 117 14.25 -3.01 -4.01
C TYR A 117 15.01 -4.15 -3.37
N TYR A 118 14.68 -4.41 -2.12
CA TYR A 118 15.17 -5.56 -1.36
C TYR A 118 13.96 -6.30 -0.80
N SER A 119 14.05 -7.63 -0.71
CA SER A 119 13.09 -8.41 0.04
C SER A 119 13.79 -9.37 0.98
N THR A 120 13.20 -9.55 2.17
CA THR A 120 13.60 -10.59 3.11
C THR A 120 12.94 -11.91 2.72
N THR A 121 13.50 -13.02 3.20
CA THR A 121 12.88 -14.33 2.98
C THR A 121 11.45 -14.38 3.51
N PHE A 122 10.55 -15.00 2.76
CA PHE A 122 9.17 -15.21 3.17
C PHE A 122 8.98 -16.40 4.12
N SER A 123 9.98 -17.28 4.24
CA SER A 123 9.98 -18.35 5.22
C SER A 123 10.36 -17.82 6.59
N LEU A 124 9.43 -17.89 7.57
CA LEU A 124 9.68 -17.46 8.93
C LEU A 124 10.84 -18.22 9.58
N ASN A 125 10.87 -19.55 9.41
CA ASN A 125 11.95 -20.39 9.96
C ASN A 125 13.32 -20.04 9.34
N HIS A 126 13.37 -19.77 8.05
CA HIS A 126 14.60 -19.36 7.39
C HIS A 126 15.03 -17.96 7.86
N TYR A 127 14.05 -17.03 8.01
CA TYR A 127 14.31 -15.70 8.53
C TYR A 127 14.93 -15.75 9.94
N CYS A 128 14.29 -16.47 10.87
CA CYS A 128 14.79 -16.61 12.24
C CYS A 128 16.21 -17.20 12.27
N ARG A 129 16.45 -18.31 11.57
CA ARG A 129 17.81 -18.92 11.51
C ARG A 129 18.88 -17.98 10.99
N ARG A 130 18.56 -17.14 9.97
CA ARG A 130 19.50 -16.16 9.45
C ARG A 130 19.83 -15.08 10.48
N ILE A 131 18.79 -14.55 11.14
CA ILE A 131 18.95 -13.51 12.16
C ILE A 131 19.72 -14.06 13.38
N GLU A 132 19.37 -15.24 13.89
CA GLU A 132 20.06 -15.91 14.99
C GLU A 132 21.53 -16.22 14.64
N GLY A 133 21.80 -16.53 13.37
CA GLY A 133 23.16 -16.70 12.84
C GLY A 133 23.90 -15.40 12.53
N GLY A 134 23.38 -14.23 12.92
CA GLY A 134 24.00 -12.92 12.68
C GLY A 134 23.97 -12.47 11.20
N GLN A 135 23.15 -13.08 10.38
CA GLN A 135 23.01 -12.76 8.97
C GLN A 135 21.80 -11.85 8.71
N SER A 136 21.85 -11.07 7.62
CA SER A 136 20.70 -10.32 7.16
C SER A 136 19.57 -11.26 6.70
N GLY A 137 18.31 -10.91 7.02
CA GLY A 137 17.12 -11.58 6.47
C GLY A 137 16.91 -11.35 4.96
N ILE A 138 17.64 -10.41 4.34
CA ILE A 138 17.52 -10.07 2.92
C ILE A 138 18.02 -11.23 2.06
N THR A 139 17.19 -11.67 1.12
CA THR A 139 17.50 -12.74 0.18
C THR A 139 17.46 -12.30 -1.27
N GLN A 140 16.86 -11.16 -1.57
CA GLN A 140 16.77 -10.64 -2.92
C GLN A 140 17.08 -9.15 -2.96
N ARG A 141 17.71 -8.73 -4.07
CA ARG A 141 17.98 -7.33 -4.40
C ARG A 141 17.73 -7.11 -5.88
N ARG A 142 16.95 -6.08 -6.22
CA ARG A 142 16.68 -5.67 -7.60
C ARG A 142 16.97 -4.18 -7.77
N PRO A 143 18.02 -3.79 -8.52
CA PRO A 143 18.23 -2.40 -8.92
C PRO A 143 17.05 -1.90 -9.75
N VAL A 144 16.66 -0.63 -9.55
CA VAL A 144 15.57 0.02 -10.28
C VAL A 144 16.17 1.04 -11.25
N GLY A 145 15.81 0.94 -12.53
CA GLY A 145 16.25 1.88 -13.54
C GLY A 145 15.75 3.30 -13.25
N ILE A 146 16.50 4.32 -13.68
CA ILE A 146 16.19 5.73 -13.37
C ILE A 146 14.78 6.14 -13.82
N ARG A 147 14.29 5.64 -14.94
CA ARG A 147 12.92 5.96 -15.42
C ARG A 147 11.87 5.28 -14.53
N GLU A 148 12.12 4.07 -14.04
CA GLU A 148 11.24 3.37 -13.11
C GLU A 148 11.22 4.08 -11.74
N GLN A 149 12.37 4.60 -11.28
CA GLN A 149 12.42 5.46 -10.07
C GLN A 149 11.59 6.73 -10.25
N MET A 150 11.68 7.40 -11.41
CA MET A 150 10.85 8.56 -11.75
C MET A 150 9.35 8.24 -11.73
N ARG A 151 8.95 7.08 -12.29
CA ARG A 151 7.56 6.60 -12.26
C ARG A 151 7.08 6.29 -10.87
N TYR A 152 7.94 5.66 -10.07
CA TYR A 152 7.65 5.36 -8.66
C TYR A 152 7.41 6.65 -7.87
N ASP A 153 8.33 7.61 -7.94
CA ASP A 153 8.17 8.90 -7.26
C ASP A 153 6.93 9.66 -7.77
N TYR A 154 6.66 9.63 -9.07
CA TYR A 154 5.46 10.24 -9.65
C TYR A 154 4.18 9.62 -9.08
N LEU A 155 4.12 8.29 -8.99
CA LEU A 155 2.97 7.59 -8.42
C LEU A 155 2.81 7.88 -6.93
N VAL A 156 3.86 7.66 -6.15
CA VAL A 156 3.80 7.70 -4.68
C VAL A 156 3.63 9.13 -4.15
N ARG A 157 4.39 10.10 -4.70
CA ARG A 157 4.28 11.51 -4.26
C ARG A 157 2.94 12.13 -4.61
N LEU A 158 2.45 11.90 -5.82
CA LEU A 158 1.12 12.37 -6.20
C LEU A 158 0.00 11.66 -5.46
N PHE A 159 0.23 10.46 -4.96
CA PHE A 159 -0.71 9.83 -4.04
C PHE A 159 -0.95 10.69 -2.79
N GLY A 160 0.08 11.36 -2.27
CA GLY A 160 -0.02 12.41 -1.24
C GLY A 160 -0.56 13.76 -1.72
N GLY A 161 -1.08 13.84 -2.95
CA GLY A 161 -1.74 15.02 -3.50
C GLY A 161 -0.84 15.93 -4.35
N GLU A 162 0.48 15.99 -4.08
CA GLU A 162 1.38 16.87 -4.83
C GLU A 162 2.78 16.28 -5.06
N LEU A 163 3.36 16.65 -6.18
CA LEU A 163 4.75 16.41 -6.54
C LEU A 163 5.47 17.74 -6.78
N ARG A 164 6.32 18.13 -5.84
CA ARG A 164 7.02 19.41 -5.86
C ARG A 164 8.11 19.46 -6.94
N ARG A 165 8.19 20.58 -7.66
CA ARG A 165 9.21 20.78 -8.72
C ARG A 165 10.62 20.82 -8.18
N ASP A 166 10.84 21.48 -7.04
CA ASP A 166 12.15 21.57 -6.40
C ASP A 166 12.70 20.19 -5.99
N TYR A 167 11.80 19.28 -5.51
CA TYR A 167 12.17 17.90 -5.25
C TYR A 167 12.60 17.15 -6.51
N ILE A 168 11.81 17.28 -7.59
CA ILE A 168 12.09 16.63 -8.88
C ILE A 168 13.45 17.11 -9.42
N GLU A 169 13.68 18.43 -9.39
CA GLU A 169 14.90 19.03 -9.97
C GLU A 169 16.14 18.68 -9.17
N ARG A 170 16.05 18.62 -7.85
CA ARG A 170 17.16 18.13 -7.01
C ARG A 170 17.49 16.67 -7.25
N ARG A 171 16.48 15.83 -7.46
CA ARG A 171 16.65 14.37 -7.55
C ARG A 171 17.01 13.89 -8.95
N TYR A 172 16.39 14.45 -9.96
CA TYR A 172 16.46 13.97 -11.36
C TYR A 172 16.92 15.00 -12.37
N GLY A 173 16.99 16.27 -11.98
CA GLY A 173 17.30 17.37 -12.88
C GLY A 173 16.23 17.55 -13.97
N LYS A 174 16.58 18.27 -15.03
CA LYS A 174 15.68 18.52 -16.18
C LYS A 174 15.31 17.27 -16.96
N ALA A 175 16.07 16.18 -16.82
CA ALA A 175 15.81 14.93 -17.52
C ALA A 175 14.45 14.29 -17.15
N PHE A 176 13.92 14.57 -15.95
CA PHE A 176 12.60 14.12 -15.54
C PHE A 176 11.51 14.56 -16.51
N TRP A 177 11.46 15.83 -16.83
CA TRP A 177 10.43 16.43 -17.68
C TRP A 177 10.38 15.79 -19.08
N LEU A 178 11.56 15.49 -19.64
CA LEU A 178 11.65 14.85 -20.94
C LEU A 178 11.28 13.37 -20.89
N ARG A 179 11.80 12.64 -19.91
CA ARG A 179 11.60 11.18 -19.81
C ARG A 179 10.20 10.79 -19.36
N MET A 180 9.53 11.67 -18.60
CA MET A 180 8.16 11.47 -18.10
C MET A 180 7.11 12.24 -18.93
N ALA A 181 7.50 12.87 -20.03
CA ALA A 181 6.59 13.68 -20.85
C ALA A 181 5.32 12.93 -21.30
N PRO A 182 5.37 11.66 -21.74
CA PRO A 182 4.15 10.92 -22.10
C PRO A 182 3.18 10.74 -20.92
N GLU A 183 3.70 10.35 -19.76
CA GLU A 183 2.91 10.14 -18.55
C GLU A 183 2.28 11.46 -18.04
N LEU A 184 3.09 12.53 -18.02
CA LEU A 184 2.65 13.86 -17.61
C LEU A 184 1.56 14.41 -18.54
N LEU A 185 1.76 14.27 -19.85
CA LEU A 185 0.79 14.72 -20.85
C LEU A 185 -0.51 13.93 -20.76
N ALA A 186 -0.44 12.61 -20.67
CA ALA A 186 -1.61 11.74 -20.54
C ALA A 186 -2.47 12.12 -19.32
N MET A 187 -1.85 12.26 -18.14
CA MET A 187 -2.58 12.59 -16.91
C MET A 187 -3.14 14.02 -16.94
N ARG A 188 -2.45 14.96 -17.57
CA ARG A 188 -2.96 16.31 -17.77
C ARG A 188 -4.14 16.34 -18.75
N THR A 189 -4.06 15.60 -19.85
CA THR A 189 -5.11 15.55 -20.87
C THR A 189 -6.42 14.99 -20.34
N ILE A 190 -6.36 13.95 -19.50
CA ILE A 190 -7.57 13.40 -18.85
C ILE A 190 -8.04 14.26 -17.67
N GLY A 191 -7.36 15.38 -17.37
CA GLY A 191 -7.71 16.26 -16.25
C GLY A 191 -7.40 15.69 -14.86
N ALA A 192 -6.55 14.66 -14.76
CA ALA A 192 -6.17 14.06 -13.48
C ALA A 192 -5.15 14.90 -12.70
N THR A 193 -4.31 15.67 -13.43
CA THR A 193 -3.30 16.55 -12.81
C THR A 193 -3.40 17.97 -13.33
N ARG A 194 -3.10 18.93 -12.46
CA ARG A 194 -2.82 20.31 -12.81
C ARG A 194 -1.35 20.61 -12.55
N HIS A 195 -0.77 21.49 -13.36
CA HIS A 195 0.64 21.87 -13.27
C HIS A 195 0.73 23.33 -12.87
N ASP A 196 1.09 23.56 -11.62
CA ASP A 196 1.31 24.90 -11.07
C ASP A 196 2.81 25.30 -11.20
N ALA A 197 3.15 26.51 -10.78
CA ALA A 197 4.53 27.01 -10.87
C ALA A 197 5.50 26.19 -9.99
N ASP A 198 5.05 25.72 -8.83
CA ASP A 198 5.84 25.06 -7.78
C ASP A 198 5.67 23.54 -7.72
N ALA A 199 4.53 23.01 -8.22
CA ALA A 199 4.21 21.58 -8.10
C ALA A 199 3.27 21.08 -9.23
N ILE A 200 3.22 19.76 -9.36
CA ILE A 200 2.14 19.03 -10.01
C ILE A 200 1.18 18.57 -8.90
N ARG A 201 -0.11 18.84 -9.05
CA ARG A 201 -1.12 18.48 -8.04
C ARG A 201 -2.22 17.61 -8.63
N LEU A 202 -2.77 16.72 -7.82
CA LEU A 202 -3.98 15.99 -8.19
C LEU A 202 -5.20 16.91 -8.19
N THR A 203 -6.08 16.68 -9.15
CA THR A 203 -7.47 17.15 -9.12
C THR A 203 -8.33 16.10 -8.37
N GLN A 204 -9.60 16.40 -8.07
CA GLN A 204 -10.51 15.39 -7.51
C GLN A 204 -10.64 14.17 -8.45
N ARG A 205 -10.72 14.40 -9.76
CA ARG A 205 -10.67 13.33 -10.76
C ARG A 205 -9.37 12.53 -10.70
N GLY A 206 -8.26 13.22 -10.49
CA GLY A 206 -6.94 12.62 -10.30
C GLY A 206 -6.85 11.78 -9.05
N MET A 207 -7.44 12.21 -7.96
CA MET A 207 -7.49 11.41 -6.73
C MET A 207 -8.11 10.04 -6.99
N TYR A 208 -9.24 9.96 -7.70
CA TYR A 208 -9.83 8.68 -8.06
C TYR A 208 -8.92 7.83 -8.96
N CYS A 209 -8.28 8.44 -9.97
CA CYS A 209 -7.31 7.73 -10.81
C CYS A 209 -6.17 7.15 -9.98
N TRP A 210 -5.68 7.92 -9.00
CA TRP A 210 -4.60 7.47 -8.10
C TRP A 210 -5.05 6.38 -7.14
N VAL A 211 -6.27 6.44 -6.61
CA VAL A 211 -6.86 5.32 -5.84
C VAL A 211 -6.82 4.02 -6.65
N LEU A 212 -7.22 4.06 -7.93
CA LEU A 212 -7.20 2.88 -8.78
C LEU A 212 -5.77 2.38 -9.06
N MET A 213 -4.84 3.29 -9.40
CA MET A 213 -3.45 2.92 -9.68
C MET A 213 -2.76 2.34 -8.44
N MET A 214 -2.99 2.93 -7.26
CA MET A 214 -2.44 2.41 -6.00
C MET A 214 -3.08 1.07 -5.62
N ALA A 215 -4.37 0.87 -5.85
CA ALA A 215 -5.02 -0.41 -5.65
C ALA A 215 -4.39 -1.51 -6.53
N GLU A 216 -4.13 -1.23 -7.80
CA GLU A 216 -3.45 -2.17 -8.70
C GLU A 216 -1.99 -2.42 -8.30
N PHE A 217 -1.29 -1.39 -7.83
CA PHE A 217 0.06 -1.56 -7.29
C PHE A 217 0.06 -2.53 -6.09
N PHE A 218 -0.83 -2.34 -5.12
CA PHE A 218 -0.94 -3.24 -3.96
C PHE A 218 -1.46 -4.63 -4.32
N ASN A 219 -2.39 -4.75 -5.28
CA ASN A 219 -2.81 -6.05 -5.81
C ASN A 219 -1.62 -6.82 -6.41
N SER A 220 -0.76 -6.14 -7.15
CA SER A 220 0.45 -6.73 -7.71
C SER A 220 1.44 -7.18 -6.62
N VAL A 221 1.65 -6.38 -5.58
CA VAL A 221 2.47 -6.75 -4.42
C VAL A 221 1.89 -7.97 -3.70
N ASN A 222 0.58 -8.01 -3.50
CA ASN A 222 -0.10 -9.14 -2.86
C ASN A 222 0.00 -10.41 -3.72
N SER A 223 -0.10 -10.31 -5.03
CA SER A 223 0.09 -11.44 -5.94
C SER A 223 1.50 -12.03 -5.83
N VAL A 224 2.53 -11.18 -5.78
CA VAL A 224 3.92 -11.64 -5.55
C VAL A 224 4.05 -12.33 -4.19
N ARG A 225 3.44 -11.76 -3.13
CA ARG A 225 3.46 -12.38 -1.80
C ARG A 225 2.79 -13.75 -1.79
N GLU A 226 1.68 -13.94 -2.50
CA GLU A 226 1.02 -15.24 -2.63
C GLU A 226 1.88 -16.26 -3.35
N GLN A 227 2.44 -15.90 -4.50
CA GLN A 227 3.34 -16.79 -5.24
C GLN A 227 4.53 -17.25 -4.37
N MET A 228 5.13 -16.32 -3.61
CA MET A 228 6.21 -16.65 -2.69
C MET A 228 5.77 -17.57 -1.56
N ARG A 229 4.56 -17.38 -1.02
CA ARG A 229 3.99 -18.27 0.01
C ARG A 229 3.71 -19.67 -0.52
N GLU A 230 3.25 -19.81 -1.75
CA GLU A 230 3.03 -21.12 -2.38
C GLU A 230 4.35 -21.88 -2.56
N HIS A 231 5.39 -21.23 -3.04
CA HIS A 231 6.73 -21.84 -3.13
C HIS A 231 7.24 -22.31 -1.78
N ILE A 232 7.11 -21.48 -0.74
CA ILE A 232 7.54 -21.83 0.62
C ILE A 232 6.70 -22.96 1.21
N ARG A 233 5.41 -23.01 0.92
CA ARG A 233 4.54 -24.09 1.39
C ARG A 233 5.00 -25.43 0.79
N ALA A 234 5.29 -25.48 -0.50
CA ALA A 234 5.82 -26.66 -1.14
C ALA A 234 7.19 -27.08 -0.57
N GLU A 235 8.09 -26.12 -0.31
CA GLU A 235 9.37 -26.38 0.35
C GLU A 235 9.19 -26.91 1.79
N LEU A 236 8.24 -26.35 2.56
CA LEU A 236 7.95 -26.79 3.91
C LEU A 236 7.26 -28.15 3.96
N GLU A 237 6.38 -28.45 3.03
CA GLU A 237 5.73 -29.77 2.90
C GLU A 237 6.77 -30.84 2.56
N ALA A 238 7.63 -30.58 1.56
CA ALA A 238 8.74 -31.49 1.22
C ALA A 238 9.69 -31.72 2.40
N TRP A 239 9.97 -30.67 3.17
CA TRP A 239 10.87 -30.73 4.33
C TRP A 239 10.24 -31.47 5.53
N ASN A 240 8.92 -31.35 5.74
CA ASN A 240 8.20 -32.06 6.79
C ASN A 240 8.03 -33.57 6.48
N GLU A 241 7.94 -33.94 5.19
CA GLU A 241 7.96 -35.34 4.78
C GLU A 241 9.31 -35.99 5.08
N ASP A 242 10.42 -35.28 4.83
CA ASP A 242 11.76 -35.78 5.12
C ASP A 242 12.14 -35.75 6.61
N ALA A 243 11.62 -34.79 7.38
CA ALA A 243 12.04 -34.55 8.78
C ALA A 243 11.28 -35.36 9.83
N LYS A 244 10.08 -35.92 9.56
CA LYS A 244 9.20 -36.66 10.51
C LYS A 244 9.15 -36.06 11.94
N VAL A 245 9.27 -34.76 12.07
CA VAL A 245 9.24 -34.05 13.36
C VAL A 245 7.82 -33.61 13.64
N PRO A 246 7.14 -34.12 14.68
CA PRO A 246 5.79 -33.68 15.02
C PRO A 246 5.82 -32.22 15.46
N LEU A 247 4.86 -31.42 14.98
CA LEU A 247 4.65 -29.99 15.32
C LEU A 247 4.56 -29.72 16.85
N SER A 248 4.35 -30.75 17.67
CA SER A 248 4.38 -30.68 19.13
C SER A 248 5.78 -30.45 19.74
N ALA A 249 6.85 -30.61 18.95
CA ALA A 249 8.23 -30.40 19.43
C ALA A 249 8.72 -28.95 19.31
N ILE A 250 8.05 -28.11 18.52
CA ILE A 250 8.49 -26.71 18.22
C ILE A 250 8.04 -25.74 19.33
N GLY A 251 7.13 -26.13 20.20
CA GLY A 251 6.51 -25.24 21.20
C GLY A 251 7.13 -25.26 22.61
N ARG A 252 8.26 -25.94 22.86
CA ARG A 252 8.79 -26.13 24.22
C ARG A 252 10.22 -25.70 24.48
N THR A 253 10.83 -24.89 23.65
CA THR A 253 12.22 -24.46 23.88
C THR A 253 12.35 -22.95 23.90
N SER A 254 11.73 -22.23 24.85
CA SER A 254 12.17 -20.88 25.22
C SER A 254 11.59 -20.34 26.53
N ALA A 255 11.45 -21.18 27.55
CA ALA A 255 11.03 -20.72 28.88
C ALA A 255 11.91 -21.24 30.01
N ARG A 256 13.19 -21.52 29.77
CA ARG A 256 14.16 -21.79 30.82
C ARG A 256 15.55 -21.39 30.35
N GLU A 257 15.94 -20.16 30.66
CA GLU A 257 17.30 -19.67 30.91
C GLU A 257 17.36 -18.14 30.82
N VAL A 258 16.56 -17.45 31.66
CA VAL A 258 16.90 -16.12 32.13
C VAL A 258 16.68 -16.14 33.63
N GLY A 259 17.72 -16.61 34.33
CA GLY A 259 17.71 -16.68 35.79
C GLY A 259 19.04 -17.18 36.30
N ARG A 260 20.10 -16.37 36.15
CA ARG A 260 21.22 -16.26 37.09
C ARG A 260 22.08 -15.06 36.74
#